data_e8dbfb8b1cc7a52c88941eb2719e0248
#
_entry.id   e8dbfb8b1cc7a52c88941eb2719e0248
#
_cell.length_a   1.000
_cell.length_b   1.000
_cell.length_c   1.000
_cell.angle_alpha   90.00
_cell.angle_beta   90.00
_cell.angle_gamma   90.00
#
_symmetry.space_group_name_H-M   'P 1'
#
loop_
_entity.id
_entity.type
_entity.pdbx_description
1 polymer ?
#
loop_
_entity_poly.entity_id
_entity_poly.type
_entity_poly.pdbx_seq_one_letter_code
_entity_poly.pdbx_strand_id
1 'polypeptide(L)'
;MANPQYGQNKIDNAIDEAANDRKQVFRFATPPIVHDYEHPVAQLQDGTAADTVLHSYADGLPMTFSAVVAQAIDRPAPQSTGMDYGYDQVNDDGIELVMSCVTTKGREGIDRFTVGKQAFSAELEFSIGTVAGTDDCLWGFRKVEALNATVDNYDEMAALNVISGNINIETILNNAATTTTDTTANWADGEIHALKVIVSKAGAVTYKIDGLAPSTTAAFSFDAGEVVTPFFHQLQASGAQTGLLILRKLTIESDNGSMES
;
A
#
# COMPACT_ATOMS: atom_id res chain seq x y z
N MET A 1 -14.96 -9.13 48.36
CA MET A 1 -14.91 -8.04 47.39
C MET A 1 -13.70 -8.32 46.48
N ALA A 2 -13.91 -8.54 45.20
CA ALA A 2 -12.83 -8.77 44.26
C ALA A 2 -12.07 -7.46 44.02
N ASN A 3 -10.75 -7.51 44.09
CA ASN A 3 -9.90 -6.33 43.89
C ASN A 3 -9.94 -5.91 42.38
N PRO A 4 -10.54 -4.75 42.08
CA PRO A 4 -10.69 -4.32 40.67
C PRO A 4 -9.35 -4.07 39.94
N GLN A 5 -8.25 -3.87 40.67
CA GLN A 5 -6.92 -3.70 40.07
C GLN A 5 -6.37 -4.97 39.42
N TYR A 6 -6.80 -6.15 39.85
CA TYR A 6 -6.30 -7.41 39.32
C TYR A 6 -6.81 -7.70 37.88
N GLY A 7 -7.99 -7.17 37.55
CA GLY A 7 -8.55 -7.27 36.21
C GLY A 7 -7.87 -6.30 35.21
N GLN A 8 -7.57 -5.10 35.70
CA GLN A 8 -6.96 -4.05 34.88
C GLN A 8 -5.53 -4.43 34.46
N ASN A 9 -4.70 -4.93 35.40
CA ASN A 9 -3.35 -5.36 35.09
C ASN A 9 -3.28 -6.53 34.08
N LYS A 10 -4.29 -7.40 34.06
CA LYS A 10 -4.39 -8.44 33.02
C LYS A 10 -4.74 -7.90 31.63
N ILE A 11 -5.58 -6.88 31.59
CA ILE A 11 -5.96 -6.22 30.35
C ILE A 11 -4.79 -5.41 29.83
N ASP A 12 -4.09 -4.68 30.69
CA ASP A 12 -2.93 -3.87 30.32
C ASP A 12 -1.78 -4.75 29.81
N ASN A 13 -1.49 -5.89 30.48
CA ASN A 13 -0.51 -6.86 30.00
C ASN A 13 -0.91 -7.52 28.67
N ALA A 14 -2.18 -7.83 28.47
CA ALA A 14 -2.66 -8.39 27.20
C ALA A 14 -2.61 -7.37 26.05
N ILE A 15 -2.80 -6.09 26.36
CA ILE A 15 -2.64 -4.99 25.41
C ILE A 15 -1.15 -4.80 25.07
N ASP A 16 -0.26 -4.87 26.06
CA ASP A 16 1.19 -4.77 25.87
C ASP A 16 1.75 -5.96 25.09
N GLU A 17 1.29 -7.19 25.37
CA GLU A 17 1.65 -8.37 24.60
C GLU A 17 1.14 -8.31 23.16
N ALA A 18 -0.09 -7.83 22.94
CA ALA A 18 -0.64 -7.61 21.61
C ALA A 18 0.03 -6.44 20.86
N ALA A 19 0.61 -5.48 21.59
CA ALA A 19 1.35 -4.37 21.01
C ALA A 19 2.75 -4.77 20.53
N ASN A 20 3.29 -5.88 21.05
CA ASN A 20 4.64 -6.36 20.72
C ASN A 20 4.69 -7.18 19.42
N ASP A 21 3.57 -7.71 18.96
CA ASP A 21 3.47 -8.48 17.70
C ASP A 21 2.38 -7.85 16.83
N ARG A 22 2.69 -6.73 16.20
CA ARG A 22 1.73 -5.99 15.39
C ARG A 22 1.61 -6.59 14.01
N LYS A 23 0.65 -7.48 13.87
CA LYS A 23 0.11 -7.87 12.59
C LYS A 23 -1.23 -7.17 12.38
N GLN A 24 -1.27 -6.24 11.46
CA GLN A 24 -2.51 -5.58 11.04
C GLN A 24 -2.98 -6.22 9.72
N VAL A 25 -4.21 -6.67 9.70
CA VAL A 25 -4.84 -7.25 8.51
C VAL A 25 -6.08 -6.44 8.18
N PHE A 26 -6.06 -5.80 7.03
CA PHE A 26 -7.19 -5.02 6.53
C PHE A 26 -7.84 -5.75 5.35
N ARG A 27 -9.16 -5.78 5.32
CA ARG A 27 -9.94 -6.33 4.22
C ARG A 27 -10.72 -5.20 3.56
N PHE A 28 -10.57 -5.06 2.26
CA PHE A 28 -11.17 -3.97 1.48
C PHE A 28 -12.63 -4.20 1.11
N ALA A 29 -13.22 -5.30 1.42
CA ALA A 29 -14.66 -5.42 1.41
C ALA A 29 -15.13 -6.43 2.42
N THR A 30 -16.19 -6.09 3.03
CA THR A 30 -17.14 -7.01 3.58
C THR A 30 -18.37 -7.01 2.70
N PRO A 31 -19.05 -8.17 2.52
CA PRO A 31 -20.43 -8.15 2.08
C PRO A 31 -21.20 -7.20 3.01
N PRO A 32 -22.28 -6.58 2.57
CA PRO A 32 -22.94 -5.55 3.32
C PRO A 32 -23.38 -6.10 4.67
N ILE A 33 -22.57 -5.91 5.67
CA ILE A 33 -23.11 -5.72 7.00
C ILE A 33 -23.80 -4.38 6.84
N VAL A 34 -25.13 -4.42 6.78
CA VAL A 34 -25.95 -3.23 6.85
C VAL A 34 -25.75 -2.69 8.26
N HIS A 35 -24.64 -2.03 8.47
CA HIS A 35 -24.52 -1.05 9.49
C HIS A 35 -25.01 0.25 8.85
N ASP A 36 -26.10 0.78 9.37
CA ASP A 36 -26.49 2.16 9.23
C ASP A 36 -25.36 3.07 9.75
N TYR A 37 -24.20 3.02 9.10
CA TYR A 37 -23.19 4.03 9.24
C TYR A 37 -23.54 5.12 8.23
N GLU A 38 -24.25 6.12 8.70
CA GLU A 38 -24.15 7.48 8.19
C GLU A 38 -22.70 7.98 8.33
N HIS A 39 -21.71 7.19 7.95
CA HIS A 39 -20.33 7.57 7.94
C HIS A 39 -19.82 7.66 6.51
N PRO A 40 -19.05 8.69 6.31
CA PRO A 40 -18.97 9.46 5.09
C PRO A 40 -18.12 8.75 4.05
N VAL A 41 -18.61 7.66 3.44
CA VAL A 41 -18.33 7.36 2.04
C VAL A 41 -18.69 8.59 1.18
N ALA A 42 -19.47 9.51 1.74
CA ALA A 42 -19.84 10.79 1.13
C ALA A 42 -18.72 11.83 1.03
N GLN A 43 -17.52 11.56 1.56
CA GLN A 43 -16.37 12.46 1.46
C GLN A 43 -15.31 12.03 0.45
N LEU A 44 -15.51 10.95 -0.27
CA LEU A 44 -14.83 10.73 -1.53
C LEU A 44 -15.47 11.68 -2.55
N GLN A 45 -15.10 12.95 -2.50
CA GLN A 45 -15.60 13.94 -3.43
C GLN A 45 -14.93 13.74 -4.78
N ASP A 46 -15.71 13.92 -5.86
CA ASP A 46 -15.17 14.10 -7.20
C ASP A 46 -14.16 15.26 -7.15
N GLY A 47 -12.89 14.94 -7.12
CA GLY A 47 -11.82 15.91 -7.15
C GLY A 47 -11.44 16.17 -8.58
N THR A 48 -11.50 17.42 -9.01
CA THR A 48 -11.08 17.85 -10.36
C THR A 48 -9.67 18.41 -10.38
N ALA A 49 -8.83 18.08 -9.41
CA ALA A 49 -7.49 18.65 -9.32
C ALA A 49 -6.46 17.60 -8.92
N ALA A 50 -5.29 17.65 -9.53
CA ALA A 50 -4.13 16.80 -9.30
C ALA A 50 -3.63 16.76 -7.84
N ASP A 51 -4.12 17.61 -6.98
CA ASP A 51 -3.70 17.75 -5.58
C ASP A 51 -4.78 17.39 -4.57
N THR A 52 -5.86 16.73 -4.98
CA THR A 52 -6.92 16.36 -4.02
C THR A 52 -6.51 15.13 -3.25
N VAL A 53 -6.01 15.34 -2.05
CA VAL A 53 -5.73 14.28 -1.08
C VAL A 53 -7.04 13.90 -0.43
N LEU A 54 -7.51 12.67 -0.69
CA LEU A 54 -8.70 12.11 -0.08
C LEU A 54 -8.30 11.09 0.98
N HIS A 55 -8.94 11.16 2.14
CA HIS A 55 -8.77 10.15 3.17
C HIS A 55 -9.78 9.03 2.93
N SER A 56 -9.30 7.86 2.55
CA SER A 56 -10.13 6.66 2.43
C SER A 56 -10.15 5.91 3.75
N TYR A 57 -11.35 5.65 4.27
CA TYR A 57 -11.57 4.78 5.42
C TYR A 57 -12.34 3.54 4.95
N ALA A 58 -11.64 2.55 4.44
CA ALA A 58 -12.21 1.23 4.30
C ALA A 58 -11.90 0.46 5.60
N ASP A 59 -12.92 0.09 6.37
CA ASP A 59 -12.83 -0.68 7.62
C ASP A 59 -11.77 -0.17 8.64
N GLY A 60 -11.61 1.15 8.74
CA GLY A 60 -10.65 1.76 9.66
C GLY A 60 -9.22 1.84 9.09
N LEU A 61 -9.01 1.55 7.81
CA LEU A 61 -7.70 1.72 7.17
C LEU A 61 -7.45 3.21 6.87
N PRO A 62 -6.48 3.83 7.52
CA PRO A 62 -6.16 5.23 7.28
C PRO A 62 -5.18 5.33 6.10
N MET A 63 -5.68 5.27 4.90
CA MET A 63 -4.88 5.55 3.71
C MET A 63 -5.27 6.90 3.12
N THR A 64 -4.28 7.64 2.70
CA THR A 64 -4.47 8.83 1.89
C THR A 64 -4.58 8.42 0.44
N PHE A 65 -5.62 8.85 -0.22
CA PHE A 65 -5.90 8.60 -1.62
C PHE A 65 -5.63 9.88 -2.43
N SER A 66 -4.96 9.74 -3.56
CA SER A 66 -4.71 10.84 -4.49
C SER A 66 -4.86 10.37 -5.93
N ALA A 67 -5.36 11.24 -6.82
CA ALA A 67 -5.22 11.03 -8.25
C ALA A 67 -3.78 11.25 -8.66
N VAL A 68 -3.28 10.40 -9.53
CA VAL A 68 -1.89 10.46 -10.04
C VAL A 68 -1.77 11.50 -11.15
N VAL A 69 -2.82 11.70 -11.95
CA VAL A 69 -2.90 12.71 -13.00
C VAL A 69 -4.15 13.56 -12.79
N ALA A 70 -4.20 14.77 -13.38
CA ALA A 70 -5.29 15.77 -13.20
C ALA A 70 -6.60 15.36 -13.89
N GLN A 71 -7.01 14.12 -13.76
CA GLN A 71 -8.29 13.61 -14.22
C GLN A 71 -9.32 13.59 -13.08
N ALA A 72 -10.60 13.45 -13.42
CA ALA A 72 -11.62 13.24 -12.40
C ALA A 72 -11.34 11.94 -11.65
N ILE A 73 -11.22 12.01 -10.33
CA ILE A 73 -11.06 10.82 -9.51
C ILE A 73 -12.41 10.13 -9.42
N ASP A 74 -12.50 8.95 -10.01
CA ASP A 74 -13.66 8.11 -9.81
C ASP A 74 -13.67 7.51 -8.41
N ARG A 75 -14.86 7.35 -7.88
CA ARG A 75 -15.03 6.86 -6.52
C ARG A 75 -14.68 5.38 -6.46
N PRO A 76 -13.86 4.96 -5.49
CA PRO A 76 -13.74 3.54 -5.22
C PRO A 76 -15.10 2.90 -5.00
N ALA A 77 -15.35 1.79 -5.67
CA ALA A 77 -16.63 1.09 -5.64
C ALA A 77 -16.54 -0.21 -4.84
N PRO A 78 -17.36 -0.41 -3.78
CA PRO A 78 -17.39 -1.67 -3.05
C PRO A 78 -17.82 -2.83 -3.96
N GLN A 79 -17.05 -3.92 -3.94
CA GLN A 79 -17.33 -5.18 -4.59
C GLN A 79 -17.46 -6.30 -3.56
N SER A 80 -18.10 -7.40 -3.91
CA SER A 80 -18.25 -8.54 -3.00
C SER A 80 -16.92 -9.14 -2.50
N THR A 81 -15.82 -8.88 -3.21
CA THR A 81 -14.50 -9.46 -2.96
C THR A 81 -13.43 -8.45 -2.62
N GLY A 82 -13.73 -7.15 -2.61
CA GLY A 82 -12.77 -6.09 -2.35
C GLY A 82 -13.31 -4.70 -2.68
N MET A 83 -12.43 -3.74 -2.76
CA MET A 83 -12.72 -2.38 -3.19
C MET A 83 -12.15 -2.19 -4.59
N ASP A 84 -12.99 -1.80 -5.53
CA ASP A 84 -12.59 -1.46 -6.90
C ASP A 84 -12.06 -0.03 -6.93
N TYR A 85 -10.84 0.13 -7.40
CA TYR A 85 -10.16 1.40 -7.59
C TYR A 85 -9.90 1.73 -9.07
N GLY A 86 -10.26 0.81 -9.97
CA GLY A 86 -10.10 0.97 -11.41
C GLY A 86 -11.37 1.35 -12.16
N TYR A 87 -12.42 1.70 -11.43
CA TYR A 87 -13.69 2.07 -12.05
C TYR A 87 -13.52 3.31 -12.92
N ASP A 88 -13.82 3.15 -14.21
CA ASP A 88 -13.76 4.20 -15.24
C ASP A 88 -12.38 4.84 -15.50
N GLN A 89 -11.28 4.14 -15.21
CA GLN A 89 -9.95 4.63 -15.56
C GLN A 89 -9.72 4.56 -17.08
N VAL A 90 -9.29 5.66 -17.64
CA VAL A 90 -8.89 5.79 -19.04
C VAL A 90 -7.39 6.07 -19.15
N ASN A 91 -6.92 6.30 -20.37
CA ASN A 91 -5.52 6.62 -20.61
C ASN A 91 -5.05 7.82 -19.75
N ASP A 92 -3.92 7.67 -19.12
CA ASP A 92 -3.28 8.62 -18.20
C ASP A 92 -4.02 8.85 -16.87
N ASP A 93 -5.02 8.03 -16.53
CA ASP A 93 -5.62 8.02 -15.22
C ASP A 93 -4.84 7.13 -14.26
N GLY A 94 -4.79 7.52 -13.01
CA GLY A 94 -4.13 6.74 -11.98
C GLY A 94 -4.47 7.18 -10.58
N ILE A 95 -4.11 6.32 -9.63
CA ILE A 95 -4.33 6.54 -8.21
C ILE A 95 -3.07 6.24 -7.40
N GLU A 96 -2.93 6.89 -6.28
CA GLU A 96 -2.01 6.50 -5.23
C GLU A 96 -2.73 6.37 -3.90
N LEU A 97 -2.49 5.27 -3.22
CA LEU A 97 -2.89 5.02 -1.84
C LEU A 97 -1.63 4.91 -1.00
N VAL A 98 -1.53 5.74 0.03
CA VAL A 98 -0.35 5.77 0.90
C VAL A 98 -0.77 5.89 2.36
N MET A 99 -0.08 5.20 3.25
CA MET A 99 -0.42 5.24 4.68
C MET A 99 0.15 6.46 5.40
N SER A 100 1.18 7.09 4.84
CA SER A 100 1.71 8.35 5.35
C SER A 100 2.36 9.17 4.22
N CYS A 101 2.07 10.46 4.16
CA CYS A 101 2.63 11.38 3.18
C CYS A 101 2.95 12.74 3.80
N VAL A 102 3.65 13.58 3.05
CA VAL A 102 3.86 14.99 3.40
C VAL A 102 2.92 15.84 2.56
N THR A 103 2.11 16.66 3.23
CA THR A 103 1.21 17.61 2.58
C THR A 103 1.61 19.04 2.93
N THR A 104 0.93 20.01 2.34
CA THR A 104 1.10 21.44 2.69
C THR A 104 0.78 21.74 4.17
N LYS A 105 0.04 20.85 4.84
CA LYS A 105 -0.32 20.94 6.26
C LYS A 105 0.68 20.20 7.17
N GLY A 106 1.69 19.54 6.60
CA GLY A 106 2.66 18.73 7.29
C GLY A 106 2.52 17.24 6.98
N ARG A 107 2.99 16.38 7.89
CA ARG A 107 2.87 14.91 7.72
C ARG A 107 1.47 14.47 8.09
N GLU A 108 0.81 13.79 7.16
CA GLU A 108 -0.48 13.15 7.36
C GLU A 108 -0.30 11.62 7.29
N GLY A 109 -1.21 10.89 7.95
CA GLY A 109 -1.16 9.42 8.03
C GLY A 109 -0.52 8.88 9.30
N ILE A 110 -0.73 7.58 9.55
CA ILE A 110 -0.43 6.96 10.85
C ILE A 110 0.64 5.88 10.78
N ASP A 111 0.80 5.15 9.69
CA ASP A 111 1.74 4.05 9.61
C ASP A 111 2.97 4.38 8.77
N ARG A 112 4.08 4.43 9.47
CA ARG A 112 5.40 4.64 8.92
C ARG A 112 6.41 3.84 9.72
N PHE A 113 7.48 3.46 9.06
CA PHE A 113 8.55 2.67 9.65
C PHE A 113 9.86 3.43 9.55
N THR A 114 10.69 3.33 10.58
CA THR A 114 12.05 3.87 10.54
C THR A 114 13.02 2.73 10.34
N VAL A 115 13.74 2.75 9.22
CA VAL A 115 14.80 1.80 8.91
C VAL A 115 15.87 1.83 10.00
N GLY A 116 16.31 0.68 10.46
CA GLY A 116 17.25 0.56 11.57
C GLY A 116 16.61 0.30 12.93
N LYS A 117 15.32 0.59 13.12
CA LYS A 117 14.64 0.33 14.39
C LYS A 117 14.09 -1.09 14.49
N GLN A 118 13.43 -1.57 13.46
CA GLN A 118 12.77 -2.87 13.44
C GLN A 118 12.69 -3.41 12.02
N ALA A 119 12.45 -4.71 11.84
CA ALA A 119 12.04 -5.27 10.57
C ALA A 119 10.54 -5.07 10.37
N PHE A 120 10.11 -4.91 9.13
CA PHE A 120 8.69 -4.73 8.78
C PHE A 120 8.39 -5.28 7.40
N SER A 121 7.13 -5.55 7.14
CA SER A 121 6.67 -5.98 5.82
C SER A 121 5.26 -5.50 5.54
N ALA A 122 4.94 -5.41 4.25
CA ALA A 122 3.59 -5.15 3.79
C ALA A 122 3.25 -6.08 2.63
N GLU A 123 2.04 -6.65 2.64
CA GLU A 123 1.51 -7.56 1.63
C GLU A 123 0.14 -7.07 1.20
N LEU A 124 -0.05 -6.91 -0.10
CA LEU A 124 -1.33 -6.57 -0.71
C LEU A 124 -1.79 -7.69 -1.64
N GLU A 125 -3.00 -8.18 -1.40
CA GLU A 125 -3.71 -9.10 -2.30
C GLU A 125 -4.68 -8.30 -3.15
N PHE A 126 -4.56 -8.40 -4.47
CA PHE A 126 -5.41 -7.66 -5.40
C PHE A 126 -5.55 -8.39 -6.74
N SER A 127 -6.42 -7.88 -7.60
CA SER A 127 -6.58 -8.34 -8.99
C SER A 127 -6.67 -7.16 -9.93
N ILE A 128 -6.09 -7.31 -11.11
CA ILE A 128 -6.14 -6.36 -12.21
C ILE A 128 -7.01 -6.95 -13.31
N GLY A 129 -8.12 -6.30 -13.62
CA GLY A 129 -9.08 -6.81 -14.61
C GLY A 129 -8.54 -6.78 -16.03
N THR A 130 -7.70 -5.79 -16.36
CA THR A 130 -7.02 -5.67 -17.65
C THR A 130 -5.58 -5.24 -17.40
N VAL A 131 -4.62 -6.13 -17.59
CA VAL A 131 -3.19 -5.83 -17.37
C VAL A 131 -2.56 -5.11 -18.54
N ALA A 132 -3.16 -5.19 -19.72
CA ALA A 132 -2.70 -4.46 -20.89
C ALA A 132 -2.83 -2.94 -20.68
N GLY A 133 -1.75 -2.21 -20.90
CA GLY A 133 -1.73 -0.76 -20.73
C GLY A 133 -1.46 -0.26 -19.31
N THR A 134 -1.34 -1.14 -18.31
CA THR A 134 -0.73 -0.74 -17.02
C THR A 134 0.71 -0.34 -17.29
N ASP A 135 1.08 0.86 -16.90
CA ASP A 135 2.47 1.31 -16.92
C ASP A 135 3.10 1.07 -15.57
N ASP A 136 2.45 1.59 -14.54
CA ASP A 136 2.81 1.36 -13.15
C ASP A 136 1.61 0.79 -12.40
N CYS A 137 1.77 -0.39 -11.81
CA CYS A 137 0.87 -0.91 -10.80
C CYS A 137 1.72 -1.47 -9.67
N LEU A 138 2.16 -0.58 -8.78
CA LEU A 138 3.19 -0.84 -7.79
C LEU A 138 2.59 -1.09 -6.40
N TRP A 139 3.19 -2.04 -5.71
CA TRP A 139 3.01 -2.24 -4.29
C TRP A 139 4.37 -2.37 -3.59
N GLY A 140 4.61 -1.55 -2.57
CA GLY A 140 5.86 -1.60 -1.84
C GLY A 140 6.00 -0.54 -0.76
N PHE A 141 7.23 -0.12 -0.54
CA PHE A 141 7.58 0.96 0.37
C PHE A 141 8.27 2.09 -0.37
N ARG A 142 7.96 3.30 0.02
CA ARG A 142 8.66 4.50 -0.39
C ARG A 142 8.94 5.43 0.79
N LYS A 143 9.88 6.33 0.63
CA LYS A 143 10.14 7.40 1.59
C LYS A 143 8.86 8.20 1.87
N VAL A 144 8.70 8.67 3.10
CA VAL A 144 7.59 9.56 3.49
C VAL A 144 7.86 10.96 2.97
N GLU A 145 7.31 11.27 1.83
CA GLU A 145 7.43 12.54 1.12
C GLU A 145 6.10 12.95 0.46
N ALA A 146 6.10 14.04 -0.28
CA ALA A 146 4.93 14.49 -1.02
C ALA A 146 4.52 13.46 -2.09
N LEU A 147 3.23 13.44 -2.42
CA LEU A 147 2.70 12.62 -3.50
C LEU A 147 3.22 13.12 -4.86
N ASN A 148 3.63 12.20 -5.71
CA ASN A 148 4.09 12.46 -7.06
C ASN A 148 3.23 11.69 -8.07
N ALA A 149 2.91 12.35 -9.20
CA ALA A 149 2.21 11.72 -10.30
C ALA A 149 3.10 10.71 -11.08
N THR A 150 4.41 10.87 -10.99
CA THR A 150 5.40 10.04 -11.64
C THR A 150 6.27 9.38 -10.58
N VAL A 151 6.30 8.06 -10.57
CA VAL A 151 7.02 7.25 -9.57
C VAL A 151 8.52 7.55 -9.58
N ASP A 152 9.08 7.80 -10.76
CA ASP A 152 10.51 8.13 -10.96
C ASP A 152 10.99 9.38 -10.20
N ASN A 153 10.07 10.19 -9.69
CA ASN A 153 10.37 11.40 -8.94
C ASN A 153 10.44 11.17 -7.42
N TYR A 154 10.28 9.95 -6.95
CA TYR A 154 10.49 9.64 -5.54
C TYR A 154 11.98 9.56 -5.20
N ASP A 155 12.33 9.93 -3.97
CA ASP A 155 13.71 9.91 -3.49
C ASP A 155 14.20 8.47 -3.23
N GLU A 156 13.39 7.68 -2.52
CA GLU A 156 13.68 6.27 -2.26
C GLU A 156 12.42 5.41 -2.36
N MET A 157 12.55 4.30 -3.08
CA MET A 157 11.45 3.36 -3.28
C MET A 157 11.96 1.93 -3.51
N ALA A 158 11.19 0.95 -3.03
CA ALA A 158 11.36 -0.46 -3.35
C ALA A 158 9.98 -1.13 -3.46
N ALA A 159 9.62 -1.61 -4.63
CA ALA A 159 8.29 -2.12 -4.94
C ALA A 159 8.32 -3.31 -5.90
N LEU A 160 7.21 -4.06 -5.93
CA LEU A 160 6.85 -4.95 -7.02
C LEU A 160 5.90 -4.17 -7.93
N ASN A 161 6.20 -4.14 -9.24
CA ASN A 161 5.46 -3.40 -10.25
C ASN A 161 4.94 -4.31 -11.36
N VAL A 162 3.66 -4.18 -11.68
CA VAL A 162 3.02 -4.88 -12.80
C VAL A 162 2.94 -3.96 -14.00
N ILE A 163 3.80 -4.21 -15.00
CA ILE A 163 3.85 -3.44 -16.25
C ILE A 163 3.37 -4.33 -17.38
N SER A 164 2.21 -4.02 -17.94
CA SER A 164 1.61 -4.78 -19.06
C SER A 164 1.63 -6.30 -18.83
N GLY A 165 1.35 -6.73 -17.59
CA GLY A 165 1.31 -8.13 -17.18
C GLY A 165 2.64 -8.76 -16.75
N ASN A 166 3.78 -8.06 -16.85
CA ASN A 166 5.04 -8.54 -16.28
C ASN A 166 5.20 -8.02 -14.86
N ILE A 167 5.54 -8.89 -13.91
CA ILE A 167 5.84 -8.49 -12.53
C ILE A 167 7.33 -8.18 -12.43
N ASN A 168 7.65 -6.93 -12.16
CA ASN A 168 9.00 -6.42 -12.01
C ASN A 168 9.29 -6.03 -10.57
N ILE A 169 10.56 -5.98 -10.20
CA ILE A 169 11.04 -5.26 -9.03
C ILE A 169 11.51 -3.89 -9.50
N GLU A 170 11.01 -2.84 -8.87
CA GLU A 170 11.46 -1.48 -9.12
C GLU A 170 12.03 -0.84 -7.87
N THR A 171 13.15 -0.14 -8.06
CA THR A 171 13.86 0.51 -6.95
C THR A 171 14.42 1.86 -7.37
N ILE A 172 14.36 2.80 -6.43
CA ILE A 172 14.99 4.13 -6.52
C ILE A 172 15.79 4.32 -5.23
N LEU A 173 17.02 4.77 -5.36
CA LEU A 173 17.90 5.08 -4.23
C LEU A 173 18.44 6.50 -4.37
N ASN A 174 18.17 7.35 -3.37
CA ASN A 174 18.70 8.72 -3.27
C ASN A 174 18.44 9.55 -4.54
N ASN A 175 17.19 9.57 -5.02
CA ASN A 175 16.77 10.31 -6.20
C ASN A 175 17.57 9.94 -7.48
N ALA A 176 18.04 8.69 -7.55
CA ALA A 176 18.66 8.14 -8.77
C ALA A 176 17.58 7.70 -9.77
N ALA A 177 18.00 7.34 -10.98
CA ALA A 177 17.10 6.76 -11.96
C ALA A 177 16.52 5.43 -11.44
N THR A 178 15.26 5.18 -11.79
CA THR A 178 14.55 3.92 -11.49
C THR A 178 15.32 2.74 -12.08
N THR A 179 15.48 1.71 -11.28
CA THR A 179 16.04 0.43 -11.72
C THR A 179 14.94 -0.61 -11.74
N THR A 180 14.71 -1.20 -12.91
CA THR A 180 13.69 -2.23 -13.13
C THR A 180 14.35 -3.59 -13.36
N THR A 181 13.88 -4.62 -12.66
CA THR A 181 14.35 -6.00 -12.77
C THR A 181 13.16 -6.93 -12.99
N ASP A 182 13.12 -7.62 -14.13
CA ASP A 182 12.09 -8.61 -14.44
C ASP A 182 12.22 -9.82 -13.49
N THR A 183 11.14 -10.14 -12.77
CA THR A 183 11.09 -11.30 -11.88
C THR A 183 10.86 -12.62 -12.61
N THR A 184 10.52 -12.56 -13.89
CA THR A 184 10.02 -13.66 -14.75
C THR A 184 8.64 -14.18 -14.41
N ALA A 185 7.98 -13.60 -13.40
CA ALA A 185 6.57 -13.88 -13.09
C ALA A 185 5.67 -12.96 -13.90
N ASN A 186 4.51 -13.48 -14.29
CA ASN A 186 3.53 -12.76 -15.08
C ASN A 186 2.20 -12.68 -14.34
N TRP A 187 1.38 -11.74 -14.75
CA TRP A 187 0.03 -11.49 -14.30
C TRP A 187 -0.92 -11.47 -15.49
N ALA A 188 -1.91 -12.33 -15.50
CA ALA A 188 -2.95 -12.31 -16.52
C ALA A 188 -4.21 -11.56 -16.05
N ASP A 189 -5.06 -11.17 -17.00
CA ASP A 189 -6.30 -10.46 -16.73
C ASP A 189 -7.16 -11.20 -15.70
N GLY A 190 -7.57 -10.50 -14.65
CA GLY A 190 -8.45 -11.01 -13.60
C GLY A 190 -7.79 -11.97 -12.60
N GLU A 191 -6.53 -12.34 -12.75
CA GLU A 191 -5.83 -13.12 -11.73
C GLU A 191 -5.70 -12.36 -10.42
N ILE A 192 -5.60 -13.13 -9.34
CA ILE A 192 -5.42 -12.61 -7.99
C ILE A 192 -4.02 -13.00 -7.55
N HIS A 193 -3.22 -12.03 -7.17
CA HIS A 193 -1.90 -12.26 -6.60
C HIS A 193 -1.72 -11.50 -5.30
N ALA A 194 -0.84 -12.01 -4.46
CA ALA A 194 -0.39 -11.35 -3.23
C ALA A 194 1.08 -10.91 -3.41
N LEU A 195 1.30 -9.61 -3.44
CA LEU A 195 2.63 -9.01 -3.52
C LEU A 195 3.09 -8.60 -2.12
N LYS A 196 4.27 -9.07 -1.71
CA LYS A 196 4.86 -8.75 -0.39
C LYS A 196 6.26 -8.17 -0.53
N VAL A 197 6.47 -7.04 0.15
CA VAL A 197 7.79 -6.43 0.31
C VAL A 197 8.17 -6.49 1.78
N ILE A 198 9.38 -6.96 2.05
CA ILE A 198 9.91 -7.20 3.40
C ILE A 198 11.18 -6.38 3.55
N VAL A 199 11.25 -5.55 4.57
CA VAL A 199 12.42 -4.73 4.90
C VAL A 199 13.00 -5.25 6.22
N SER A 200 14.23 -5.70 6.16
CA SER A 200 14.96 -6.13 7.37
C SER A 200 15.28 -4.93 8.26
N LYS A 201 15.62 -5.16 9.51
CA LYS A 201 16.08 -4.11 10.43
C LYS A 201 17.27 -3.32 9.84
N ALA A 202 18.15 -3.97 9.08
CA ALA A 202 19.30 -3.32 8.44
C ALA A 202 18.95 -2.55 7.16
N GLY A 203 17.68 -2.54 6.72
CA GLY A 203 17.22 -1.88 5.51
C GLY A 203 17.17 -2.76 4.27
N ALA A 204 17.80 -3.94 4.28
CA ALA A 204 17.80 -4.84 3.11
C ALA A 204 16.38 -5.30 2.77
N VAL A 205 16.03 -5.24 1.49
CA VAL A 205 14.69 -5.54 0.97
C VAL A 205 14.66 -6.90 0.30
N THR A 206 13.58 -7.64 0.55
CA THR A 206 13.26 -8.90 -0.13
C THR A 206 11.80 -8.90 -0.56
N TYR A 207 11.50 -9.71 -1.59
CA TYR A 207 10.21 -9.69 -2.27
C TYR A 207 9.59 -11.08 -2.27
N LYS A 208 8.25 -11.14 -2.27
CA LYS A 208 7.50 -12.37 -2.47
C LYS A 208 6.29 -12.11 -3.38
N ILE A 209 6.01 -13.07 -4.23
CA ILE A 209 4.82 -13.17 -5.05
C ILE A 209 4.11 -14.46 -4.62
N ASP A 210 2.87 -14.37 -4.16
CA ASP A 210 2.08 -15.50 -3.63
C ASP A 210 2.82 -16.32 -2.55
N GLY A 211 3.54 -15.60 -1.68
CA GLY A 211 4.31 -16.19 -0.58
C GLY A 211 5.66 -16.75 -0.97
N LEU A 212 6.02 -16.83 -2.25
CA LEU A 212 7.27 -17.37 -2.76
C LEU A 212 8.23 -16.25 -3.18
N ALA A 213 9.53 -16.46 -2.98
CA ALA A 213 10.52 -15.56 -3.55
C ALA A 213 10.51 -15.67 -5.10
N PRO A 214 10.59 -14.54 -5.84
CA PRO A 214 10.69 -14.59 -7.29
C PRO A 214 11.99 -15.29 -7.72
N SER A 215 11.98 -15.88 -8.92
CA SER A 215 13.16 -16.59 -9.46
C SER A 215 14.32 -15.65 -9.78
N THR A 216 14.01 -14.43 -10.16
CA THR A 216 14.98 -13.33 -10.33
C THR A 216 14.63 -12.22 -9.31
N THR A 217 15.65 -11.72 -8.63
CA THR A 217 15.50 -10.68 -7.61
C THR A 217 16.55 -9.60 -7.78
N ALA A 218 16.27 -8.41 -7.28
CA ALA A 218 17.20 -7.28 -7.21
C ALA A 218 17.63 -7.05 -5.76
N ALA A 219 18.90 -6.78 -5.55
CA ALA A 219 19.39 -6.33 -4.26
C ALA A 219 19.09 -4.84 -4.09
N PHE A 220 18.46 -4.48 -2.97
CA PHE A 220 18.20 -3.11 -2.58
C PHE A 220 18.26 -2.97 -1.05
N SER A 221 18.61 -1.80 -0.59
CA SER A 221 18.58 -1.48 0.84
C SER A 221 18.24 0.00 1.02
N PHE A 222 17.24 0.28 1.83
CA PHE A 222 16.96 1.63 2.31
C PHE A 222 18.06 2.11 3.25
N ASP A 223 18.33 3.39 3.25
CA ASP A 223 19.30 3.99 4.15
C ASP A 223 18.83 3.95 5.62
N ALA A 224 19.80 3.76 6.52
CA ALA A 224 19.50 3.70 7.95
C ALA A 224 18.97 5.06 8.45
N GLY A 225 17.85 5.04 9.15
CA GLY A 225 17.17 6.24 9.66
C GLY A 225 16.11 6.79 8.72
N GLU A 226 16.03 6.31 7.47
CA GLU A 226 14.93 6.67 6.57
C GLU A 226 13.57 6.29 7.16
N VAL A 227 12.60 7.16 6.89
CA VAL A 227 11.22 6.94 7.28
C VAL A 227 10.40 6.57 6.04
N VAL A 228 9.98 5.33 5.99
CA VAL A 228 9.26 4.76 4.83
C VAL A 228 7.83 4.40 5.19
N THR A 229 6.98 4.31 4.17
CA THR A 229 5.55 4.00 4.29
C THR A 229 5.14 3.02 3.21
N PRO A 230 4.19 2.10 3.49
CA PRO A 230 3.56 1.31 2.44
C PRO A 230 2.78 2.20 1.49
N PHE A 231 2.84 1.89 0.20
CA PHE A 231 2.08 2.59 -0.82
C PHE A 231 1.65 1.64 -1.95
N PHE A 232 0.52 1.98 -2.55
CA PHE A 232 0.04 1.40 -3.79
C PHE A 232 -0.09 2.53 -4.80
N HIS A 233 0.49 2.36 -5.97
CA HIS A 233 0.41 3.31 -7.06
C HIS A 233 -0.05 2.58 -8.32
N GLN A 234 -0.99 3.16 -9.06
CA GLN A 234 -1.43 2.60 -10.32
C GLN A 234 -1.64 3.71 -11.34
N LEU A 235 -1.10 3.49 -12.52
CA LEU A 235 -1.26 4.35 -13.69
C LEU A 235 -1.69 3.51 -14.89
N GLN A 236 -2.71 3.97 -15.59
CA GLN A 236 -3.15 3.41 -16.85
C GLN A 236 -2.55 4.23 -17.99
N ALA A 237 -1.42 3.80 -18.55
CA ALA A 237 -0.69 4.58 -19.55
C ALA A 237 -1.28 4.48 -20.96
N SER A 238 -2.08 3.46 -21.25
CA SER A 238 -2.71 3.32 -22.56
C SER A 238 -4.03 2.56 -22.51
N GLY A 239 -4.99 3.01 -23.30
CA GLY A 239 -6.33 2.40 -23.34
C GLY A 239 -7.14 2.67 -22.05
N ALA A 240 -8.28 2.01 -21.94
CA ALA A 240 -9.12 2.08 -20.75
C ALA A 240 -8.94 0.82 -19.90
N GLN A 241 -9.03 0.95 -18.58
CA GLN A 241 -9.20 -0.17 -17.68
C GLN A 241 -10.60 -0.75 -17.90
N THR A 242 -10.71 -1.83 -18.66
CA THR A 242 -12.00 -2.46 -18.99
C THR A 242 -12.46 -3.47 -17.94
N GLY A 243 -11.59 -3.81 -17.01
CA GLY A 243 -11.88 -4.68 -15.89
C GLY A 243 -11.67 -3.96 -14.57
N LEU A 244 -12.07 -4.59 -13.48
CA LEU A 244 -11.98 -4.02 -12.15
C LEU A 244 -10.57 -4.15 -11.57
N LEU A 245 -10.05 -3.09 -10.95
CA LEU A 245 -8.88 -3.13 -10.10
C LEU A 245 -9.33 -3.33 -8.65
N ILE A 246 -9.34 -4.57 -8.17
CA ILE A 246 -9.90 -4.88 -6.87
C ILE A 246 -8.81 -5.11 -5.84
N LEU A 247 -8.69 -4.21 -4.88
CA LEU A 247 -7.88 -4.43 -3.68
C LEU A 247 -8.68 -5.27 -2.67
N ARG A 248 -8.10 -6.35 -2.15
CA ARG A 248 -8.78 -7.38 -1.36
C ARG A 248 -8.33 -7.40 0.09
N LYS A 249 -7.04 -7.47 0.31
CA LYS A 249 -6.48 -7.65 1.65
C LYS A 249 -5.11 -7.00 1.75
N LEU A 250 -4.95 -6.19 2.77
CA LEU A 250 -3.67 -5.63 3.15
C LEU A 250 -3.23 -6.23 4.49
N THR A 251 -1.99 -6.70 4.55
CA THR A 251 -1.37 -7.19 5.78
C THR A 251 -0.08 -6.40 6.03
N ILE A 252 0.03 -5.81 7.20
CA ILE A 252 1.23 -5.11 7.65
C ILE A 252 1.75 -5.81 8.89
N GLU A 253 3.04 -6.11 8.89
CA GLU A 253 3.72 -6.79 10.00
C GLU A 253 4.95 -5.98 10.38
N SER A 254 5.20 -5.85 11.67
CA SER A 254 6.44 -5.26 12.18
C SER A 254 6.91 -6.06 13.40
N ASP A 255 8.18 -6.47 13.39
CA ASP A 255 8.82 -7.01 14.56
C ASP A 255 9.18 -5.86 15.48
N ASN A 256 8.48 -5.74 16.60
CA ASN A 256 9.04 -5.00 17.71
C ASN A 256 10.18 -5.85 18.25
N GLY A 257 11.40 -5.62 17.73
CA GLY A 257 12.57 -6.36 18.18
C GLY A 257 12.55 -6.44 19.70
N SER A 258 12.69 -7.64 20.23
CA SER A 258 12.93 -7.86 21.66
C SER A 258 13.91 -6.78 22.12
N MET A 259 13.52 -6.03 23.12
CA MET A 259 14.45 -5.12 23.77
C MET A 259 15.59 -6.00 24.27
N GLU A 260 16.67 -6.05 23.49
CA GLU A 260 17.94 -6.53 24.04
C GLU A 260 18.33 -5.50 25.10
N SER A 261 18.25 -6.00 26.32
CA SER A 261 18.67 -5.32 27.53
C SER A 261 20.16 -4.97 27.50
#